data_47e96a13b223575cec814782403668b5
#
_entry.id   47e96a13b223575cec814782403668b5
#
_cell.length_a   1.000
_cell.length_b   1.000
_cell.length_c   1.000
_cell.angle_alpha   90.00
_cell.angle_beta   90.00
_cell.angle_gamma   90.00
#
_symmetry.space_group_name_H-M   'P 1'
#
loop_
_entity.id
_entity.type
_entity.pdbx_description
1 polymer ?
#
loop_
_entity_poly.entity_id
_entity_poly.type
_entity_poly.pdbx_seq_one_letter_code
_entity_poly.pdbx_strand_id
1 'polypeptide(L)'
;MEFKDKYSWGGWSNCIYISNGEVDLVCTTDVGPRIMRYGFVGQKNLFLEIENDMGKKGGDEFRLYGGARLWHAPEANPRSYCPDNRSVEYKWDGGTIRLLQPVEAATGMQKEIILRVAPKNSMVEVIYRIYNKSLWQIKYAVWAPTIMTKNGRGIIPQEPFQEWEDNLLPVRPMVLWSYTRMDDPRWIWGNNFVQLHQDTKSDSRQKIGLLNKLCWCAYYIDGYVFIKRYNFNIAGQYPDYQCNTEFYTDPNIFELETLGPLQIVDPGNYLEHKENWYLFKTELDDSEEAIKKNLLPLIEKTAVPD
;
A
#
# COMPACT_ATOMS: atom_id res chain seq x y z
N MET A 1 5.73 12.54 -20.86
CA MET A 1 6.11 11.42 -20.00
C MET A 1 7.58 11.12 -20.25
N GLU A 2 8.43 11.21 -19.23
CA GLU A 2 9.82 10.78 -19.29
C GLU A 2 9.91 9.32 -18.85
N PHE A 3 10.67 8.50 -19.59
CA PHE A 3 10.91 7.10 -19.28
C PHE A 3 12.40 6.80 -19.45
N LYS A 4 12.99 6.17 -18.44
CA LYS A 4 14.38 5.67 -18.50
C LYS A 4 14.39 4.22 -18.02
N ASP A 5 14.91 3.32 -18.83
CA ASP A 5 15.30 1.97 -18.43
C ASP A 5 16.77 1.96 -17.94
N LYS A 6 17.16 0.88 -17.28
CA LYS A 6 18.52 0.74 -16.72
C LYS A 6 18.93 1.93 -15.84
N TYR A 7 17.97 2.52 -15.17
CA TYR A 7 18.20 3.58 -14.21
C TYR A 7 18.83 3.00 -12.94
N SER A 8 19.89 3.63 -12.44
CA SER A 8 20.54 3.18 -11.21
C SER A 8 19.84 3.78 -9.99
N TRP A 9 19.41 2.92 -9.05
CA TRP A 9 18.76 3.31 -7.82
C TRP A 9 19.07 2.36 -6.68
N GLY A 10 19.49 2.88 -5.52
CA GLY A 10 19.64 2.09 -4.28
C GLY A 10 20.56 0.88 -4.40
N GLY A 11 21.54 0.89 -5.32
CA GLY A 11 22.47 -0.21 -5.56
C GLY A 11 22.03 -1.19 -6.66
N TRP A 12 20.82 -1.05 -7.20
CA TRP A 12 20.38 -1.76 -8.41
C TRP A 12 20.69 -0.96 -9.66
N SER A 13 21.03 -1.64 -10.75
CA SER A 13 21.37 -1.02 -12.05
C SER A 13 20.30 -1.15 -13.11
N ASN A 14 19.23 -1.90 -12.83
CA ASN A 14 18.14 -2.18 -13.78
C ASN A 14 16.80 -1.67 -13.25
N CYS A 15 16.76 -0.45 -12.72
CA CYS A 15 15.50 0.18 -12.35
C CYS A 15 14.87 0.86 -13.56
N ILE A 16 13.56 1.08 -13.47
CA ILE A 16 12.76 1.90 -14.37
C ILE A 16 12.45 3.22 -13.66
N TYR A 17 12.74 4.33 -14.31
CA TYR A 17 12.33 5.66 -13.89
C TYR A 17 11.23 6.18 -14.81
N ILE A 18 10.15 6.69 -14.23
CA ILE A 18 9.03 7.31 -14.95
C ILE A 18 8.69 8.63 -14.30
N SER A 19 8.50 9.69 -15.11
CA SER A 19 8.07 10.99 -14.62
C SER A 19 7.13 11.70 -15.60
N ASN A 20 6.15 12.42 -15.06
CA ASN A 20 5.33 13.36 -15.82
C ASN A 20 5.78 14.82 -15.64
N GLY A 21 6.90 15.07 -14.94
CA GLY A 21 7.40 16.39 -14.61
C GLY A 21 6.90 16.93 -13.26
N GLU A 22 5.79 16.42 -12.72
CA GLU A 22 5.30 16.76 -11.37
C GLU A 22 5.71 15.72 -10.35
N VAL A 23 5.50 14.45 -10.65
CA VAL A 23 5.91 13.30 -9.82
C VAL A 23 6.83 12.36 -10.58
N ASP A 24 7.61 11.61 -9.82
CA ASP A 24 8.45 10.55 -10.34
C ASP A 24 8.27 9.24 -9.55
N LEU A 25 8.48 8.15 -10.27
CA LEU A 25 8.46 6.79 -9.74
C LEU A 25 9.74 6.06 -10.12
N VAL A 26 10.18 5.19 -9.22
CA VAL A 26 11.24 4.22 -9.51
C VAL A 26 10.75 2.83 -9.18
N CYS A 27 10.80 1.94 -10.15
CA CYS A 27 10.52 0.50 -9.98
C CYS A 27 11.80 -0.28 -10.20
N THR A 28 12.14 -1.19 -9.32
CA THR A 28 13.25 -2.10 -9.59
C THR A 28 12.81 -3.27 -10.47
N THR A 29 13.67 -3.69 -11.39
CA THR A 29 13.50 -4.94 -12.16
C THR A 29 14.53 -6.00 -11.78
N ASP A 30 15.45 -5.69 -10.88
CA ASP A 30 16.40 -6.67 -10.33
C ASP A 30 15.75 -7.62 -9.32
N VAL A 31 14.66 -7.15 -8.65
CA VAL A 31 13.84 -7.91 -7.69
C VAL A 31 12.37 -7.44 -7.76
N GLY A 32 11.44 -8.15 -7.15
CA GLY A 32 10.05 -7.68 -7.01
C GLY A 32 9.01 -8.53 -7.74
N PRO A 33 7.91 -7.90 -8.20
CA PRO A 33 7.73 -6.48 -8.58
C PRO A 33 7.58 -5.53 -7.40
N ARG A 34 8.23 -4.33 -7.50
CA ARG A 34 8.22 -3.30 -6.44
C ARG A 34 8.27 -1.90 -7.01
N ILE A 35 7.62 -0.97 -6.31
CA ILE A 35 7.74 0.47 -6.54
C ILE A 35 8.55 1.03 -5.37
N MET A 36 9.79 1.43 -5.64
CA MET A 36 10.73 1.86 -4.59
C MET A 36 10.63 3.34 -4.30
N ARG A 37 10.16 4.14 -5.25
CA ARG A 37 9.98 5.56 -5.10
C ARG A 37 8.67 6.02 -5.70
N TYR A 38 7.99 6.91 -4.98
CA TYR A 38 6.95 7.78 -5.47
C TYR A 38 7.04 9.11 -4.72
N GLY A 39 7.22 10.19 -5.44
CA GLY A 39 7.45 11.53 -4.86
C GLY A 39 7.27 12.63 -5.87
N PHE A 40 7.20 13.88 -5.40
CA PHE A 40 7.36 15.03 -6.27
C PHE A 40 8.78 15.08 -6.83
N VAL A 41 8.92 15.45 -8.10
CA VAL A 41 10.24 15.55 -8.76
C VAL A 41 11.19 16.43 -7.95
N GLY A 42 12.39 15.91 -7.66
CA GLY A 42 13.41 16.60 -6.88
C GLY A 42 13.12 16.73 -5.38
N GLN A 43 12.03 16.13 -4.88
CA GLN A 43 11.71 16.11 -3.47
C GLN A 43 12.02 14.71 -2.85
N LYS A 44 11.87 14.59 -1.52
CA LYS A 44 12.11 13.35 -0.80
C LYS A 44 11.24 12.20 -1.31
N ASN A 45 11.74 10.96 -1.18
CA ASN A 45 10.95 9.77 -1.36
C ASN A 45 9.98 9.62 -0.17
N LEU A 46 8.70 9.34 -0.43
CA LEU A 46 7.74 9.06 0.64
C LEU A 46 7.71 7.59 1.04
N PHE A 47 8.33 6.72 0.25
CA PHE A 47 8.47 5.31 0.57
C PHE A 47 9.78 5.04 1.28
N LEU A 48 9.73 4.16 2.26
CA LEU A 48 10.93 3.73 2.97
C LEU A 48 11.78 2.82 2.09
N GLU A 49 13.08 3.02 2.14
CA GLU A 49 14.10 2.13 1.62
C GLU A 49 14.80 1.45 2.79
N ILE A 50 14.78 0.13 2.83
CA ILE A 50 15.44 -0.63 3.90
C ILE A 50 16.93 -0.74 3.56
N GLU A 51 17.72 0.13 4.14
CA GLU A 51 19.14 0.33 3.81
C GLU A 51 19.92 -0.99 3.74
N ASN A 52 19.70 -1.89 4.69
CA ASN A 52 20.37 -3.18 4.74
C ASN A 52 19.98 -4.14 3.60
N ASP A 53 18.87 -3.90 2.91
CA ASP A 53 18.38 -4.77 1.83
C ASP A 53 18.60 -4.16 0.43
N MET A 54 18.78 -2.84 0.36
CA MET A 54 18.96 -2.13 -0.91
C MET A 54 20.11 -2.69 -1.73
N GLY A 55 19.89 -2.84 -3.04
CA GLY A 55 20.89 -3.36 -3.98
C GLY A 55 21.10 -4.88 -3.93
N LYS A 56 20.59 -5.57 -2.91
CA LYS A 56 20.68 -7.04 -2.83
C LYS A 56 19.74 -7.69 -3.83
N LYS A 57 20.13 -8.88 -4.29
CA LYS A 57 19.35 -9.75 -5.19
C LYS A 57 19.76 -11.20 -5.04
N GLY A 58 18.91 -12.13 -5.48
CA GLY A 58 19.14 -13.56 -5.35
C GLY A 58 19.07 -14.06 -3.91
N GLY A 59 19.31 -15.36 -3.73
CA GLY A 59 19.16 -16.03 -2.42
C GLY A 59 17.72 -16.38 -2.09
N ASP A 60 17.54 -17.20 -1.06
CA ASP A 60 16.26 -17.77 -0.66
C ASP A 60 15.72 -17.16 0.66
N GLU A 61 16.36 -16.11 1.15
CA GLU A 61 15.93 -15.38 2.34
C GLU A 61 14.88 -14.33 1.97
N PHE A 62 13.81 -14.23 2.77
CA PHE A 62 12.88 -13.14 2.66
C PHE A 62 13.59 -11.81 3.01
N ARG A 63 13.39 -10.79 2.17
CA ARG A 63 13.90 -9.43 2.38
C ARG A 63 12.77 -8.43 2.22
N LEU A 64 12.74 -7.45 3.11
CA LEU A 64 11.67 -6.46 3.12
C LEU A 64 11.84 -5.40 2.02
N TYR A 65 13.08 -5.01 1.70
CA TYR A 65 13.50 -3.99 0.74
C TYR A 65 12.90 -2.60 0.97
N GLY A 66 11.61 -2.51 1.28
CA GLY A 66 10.84 -1.28 1.35
C GLY A 66 9.92 -1.07 0.15
N GLY A 67 9.43 0.16 -0.01
CA GLY A 67 8.56 0.55 -1.10
C GLY A 67 7.17 -0.09 -1.06
N ALA A 68 6.48 -0.05 -2.19
CA ALA A 68 5.19 -0.74 -2.35
C ALA A 68 5.39 -2.09 -3.03
N ARG A 69 4.69 -3.09 -2.52
CA ARG A 69 4.81 -4.49 -2.95
C ARG A 69 3.44 -5.16 -3.03
N LEU A 70 3.43 -6.40 -3.50
CA LEU A 70 2.24 -7.20 -3.69
C LEU A 70 2.36 -8.52 -2.94
N TRP A 71 1.42 -8.77 -2.03
CA TRP A 71 1.27 -10.02 -1.32
C TRP A 71 -0.11 -10.63 -1.56
N HIS A 72 -0.33 -11.86 -1.10
CA HIS A 72 -1.64 -12.47 -1.04
C HIS A 72 -2.02 -12.77 0.41
N ALA A 73 -3.25 -12.40 0.75
CA ALA A 73 -3.87 -12.66 2.05
C ALA A 73 -4.73 -13.94 2.02
N PRO A 74 -5.03 -14.57 3.19
CA PRO A 74 -4.59 -14.20 4.53
C PRO A 74 -3.10 -14.40 4.75
N GLU A 75 -2.52 -13.67 5.71
CA GLU A 75 -1.12 -13.86 6.09
C GLU A 75 -0.85 -15.27 6.60
N ALA A 76 0.20 -15.90 6.11
CA ALA A 76 0.63 -17.22 6.57
C ALA A 76 2.12 -17.47 6.27
N ASN A 77 2.83 -18.07 7.23
CA ASN A 77 4.19 -18.53 7.04
C ASN A 77 4.19 -19.98 6.49
N PRO A 78 4.99 -20.32 5.46
CA PRO A 78 5.96 -19.47 4.75
C PRO A 78 5.37 -18.70 3.56
N ARG A 79 4.09 -18.91 3.24
CA ARG A 79 3.45 -18.49 1.98
C ARG A 79 3.56 -17.00 1.72
N SER A 80 3.23 -16.13 2.68
CA SER A 80 3.28 -14.67 2.50
C SER A 80 4.72 -14.14 2.40
N TYR A 81 5.68 -14.90 2.94
CA TYR A 81 7.10 -14.56 2.99
C TYR A 81 7.93 -15.23 1.91
N CYS A 82 7.28 -15.64 0.81
CA CYS A 82 7.99 -16.17 -0.36
C CYS A 82 8.94 -15.11 -0.91
N PRO A 83 10.26 -15.41 -1.07
CA PRO A 83 11.22 -14.43 -1.55
C PRO A 83 10.91 -13.97 -2.98
N ASP A 84 10.97 -12.66 -3.20
CA ASP A 84 10.83 -11.99 -4.50
C ASP A 84 12.18 -11.42 -4.98
N ASN A 85 13.27 -12.12 -4.69
CA ASN A 85 14.67 -11.72 -4.89
C ASN A 85 15.17 -11.93 -6.32
N ARG A 86 14.29 -12.23 -7.27
CA ARG A 86 14.63 -12.51 -8.68
C ARG A 86 14.19 -11.37 -9.57
N SER A 87 14.86 -11.24 -10.72
CA SER A 87 14.53 -10.25 -11.74
C SER A 87 13.10 -10.42 -12.24
N VAL A 88 12.44 -9.30 -12.52
CA VAL A 88 11.10 -9.24 -13.10
C VAL A 88 11.18 -8.81 -14.56
N GLU A 89 10.28 -9.32 -15.37
CA GLU A 89 10.07 -8.83 -16.73
C GLU A 89 9.28 -7.53 -16.71
N TYR A 90 9.56 -6.64 -17.64
CA TYR A 90 8.73 -5.43 -17.80
C TYR A 90 8.35 -5.18 -19.25
N LYS A 91 7.23 -4.47 -19.43
CA LYS A 91 6.78 -3.95 -20.74
C LYS A 91 6.34 -2.51 -20.56
N TRP A 92 6.82 -1.63 -21.45
CA TRP A 92 6.43 -0.23 -21.53
C TRP A 92 5.76 0.06 -22.87
N ASP A 93 4.59 0.69 -22.88
CA ASP A 93 3.83 1.02 -24.09
C ASP A 93 3.70 2.53 -24.35
N GLY A 94 4.44 3.36 -23.63
CA GLY A 94 4.37 4.83 -23.74
C GLY A 94 3.48 5.49 -22.66
N GLY A 95 2.65 4.74 -21.95
CA GLY A 95 1.76 5.25 -20.90
C GLY A 95 1.58 4.32 -19.71
N THR A 96 1.79 3.04 -19.95
CA THR A 96 1.61 1.98 -18.95
C THR A 96 2.88 1.15 -18.83
N ILE A 97 3.33 0.91 -17.61
CA ILE A 97 4.34 -0.11 -17.34
C ILE A 97 3.72 -1.33 -16.66
N ARG A 98 4.14 -2.50 -17.08
CA ARG A 98 3.79 -3.78 -16.47
C ARG A 98 5.07 -4.44 -15.97
N LEU A 99 5.05 -4.87 -14.71
CA LEU A 99 6.14 -5.56 -14.03
C LEU A 99 5.64 -6.95 -13.62
N LEU A 100 6.23 -8.00 -14.16
CA LEU A 100 5.78 -9.38 -13.96
C LEU A 100 6.92 -10.22 -13.38
N GLN A 101 6.71 -10.79 -12.18
CA GLN A 101 7.68 -11.72 -11.59
C GLN A 101 7.62 -13.12 -12.23
N PRO A 102 8.67 -13.94 -12.10
CA PRO A 102 8.57 -15.38 -12.32
C PRO A 102 7.54 -16.04 -11.40
N VAL A 103 7.00 -17.17 -11.80
CA VAL A 103 6.12 -17.97 -10.92
C VAL A 103 6.89 -18.37 -9.66
N GLU A 104 6.32 -18.15 -8.50
CA GLU A 104 6.86 -18.60 -7.22
C GLU A 104 6.80 -20.12 -7.12
N ALA A 105 7.94 -20.78 -7.04
CA ALA A 105 8.02 -22.24 -7.03
C ALA A 105 7.31 -22.87 -5.81
N ALA A 106 7.33 -22.18 -4.66
CA ALA A 106 6.76 -22.69 -3.42
C ALA A 106 5.22 -22.53 -3.36
N THR A 107 4.66 -21.52 -4.01
CA THR A 107 3.21 -21.17 -3.88
C THR A 107 2.44 -21.40 -5.17
N GLY A 108 3.11 -21.44 -6.32
CA GLY A 108 2.48 -21.44 -7.64
C GLY A 108 1.82 -20.09 -8.00
N MET A 109 2.08 -19.04 -7.23
CA MET A 109 1.58 -17.70 -7.52
C MET A 109 2.50 -16.94 -8.47
N GLN A 110 1.92 -16.05 -9.28
CA GLN A 110 2.67 -15.11 -10.11
C GLN A 110 2.09 -13.72 -9.92
N LYS A 111 2.92 -12.75 -9.56
CA LYS A 111 2.50 -11.40 -9.22
C LYS A 111 2.86 -10.42 -10.32
N GLU A 112 1.95 -9.49 -10.60
CA GLU A 112 2.10 -8.43 -11.59
C GLU A 112 1.68 -7.09 -10.99
N ILE A 113 2.49 -6.05 -11.20
CA ILE A 113 2.13 -4.66 -10.92
C ILE A 113 2.07 -3.91 -12.25
N ILE A 114 0.96 -3.19 -12.47
CA ILE A 114 0.75 -2.34 -13.65
C ILE A 114 0.57 -0.91 -13.16
N LEU A 115 1.32 0.03 -13.74
CA LEU A 115 1.25 1.45 -13.39
C LEU A 115 0.85 2.28 -14.59
N ARG A 116 -0.05 3.24 -14.35
CA ARG A 116 -0.38 4.31 -15.28
C ARG A 116 -0.21 5.65 -14.58
N VAL A 117 0.75 6.43 -15.04
CA VAL A 117 0.99 7.77 -14.50
C VAL A 117 0.14 8.77 -15.26
N ALA A 118 -0.65 9.57 -14.57
CA ALA A 118 -1.44 10.62 -15.21
C ALA A 118 -0.52 11.61 -15.94
N PRO A 119 -0.92 12.13 -17.12
CA PRO A 119 -0.10 13.07 -17.87
C PRO A 119 0.15 14.39 -17.12
N LYS A 120 -0.74 14.75 -16.22
CA LYS A 120 -0.71 15.93 -15.36
C LYS A 120 -1.16 15.51 -13.98
N ASN A 121 -0.81 16.27 -12.96
CA ASN A 121 -1.03 16.04 -11.53
C ASN A 121 -0.26 14.82 -10.98
N SER A 122 -0.43 14.56 -9.70
CA SER A 122 0.31 13.50 -8.99
C SER A 122 -0.31 12.10 -9.13
N MET A 123 -1.44 11.94 -9.79
CA MET A 123 -2.19 10.67 -9.82
C MET A 123 -1.41 9.55 -10.51
N VAL A 124 -1.37 8.40 -9.84
CA VAL A 124 -0.88 7.14 -10.40
C VAL A 124 -1.91 6.05 -10.14
N GLU A 125 -2.41 5.42 -11.21
CA GLU A 125 -3.20 4.20 -11.08
C GLU A 125 -2.25 3.02 -10.93
N VAL A 126 -2.47 2.21 -9.88
CA VAL A 126 -1.72 0.99 -9.59
C VAL A 126 -2.68 -0.18 -9.62
N ILE A 127 -2.41 -1.14 -10.51
CA ILE A 127 -3.19 -2.36 -10.65
C ILE A 127 -2.31 -3.52 -10.21
N TYR A 128 -2.76 -4.23 -9.20
CA TYR A 128 -2.13 -5.42 -8.67
C TYR A 128 -2.86 -6.65 -9.15
N ARG A 129 -2.13 -7.61 -9.72
CA ARG A 129 -2.66 -8.91 -10.13
C ARG A 129 -1.88 -10.04 -9.53
N ILE A 130 -2.59 -11.04 -9.04
CA ILE A 130 -2.02 -12.30 -8.60
C ILE A 130 -2.67 -13.42 -9.40
N TYR A 131 -1.87 -14.12 -10.18
CA TYR A 131 -2.29 -15.27 -10.97
C TYR A 131 -2.11 -16.56 -10.17
N ASN A 132 -3.09 -17.43 -10.20
CA ASN A 132 -2.95 -18.81 -9.77
C ASN A 132 -2.35 -19.64 -10.88
N LYS A 133 -1.07 -19.97 -10.78
CA LYS A 133 -0.34 -20.85 -11.71
C LYS A 133 -0.17 -22.26 -11.14
N SER A 134 -0.79 -22.57 -10.01
CA SER A 134 -0.81 -23.91 -9.42
C SER A 134 -1.78 -24.85 -10.17
N LEU A 135 -1.87 -26.09 -9.73
CA LEU A 135 -2.76 -27.12 -10.29
C LEU A 135 -4.18 -27.10 -9.68
N TRP A 136 -4.41 -26.33 -8.61
CA TRP A 136 -5.62 -26.39 -7.81
C TRP A 136 -6.26 -25.01 -7.66
N GLN A 137 -7.56 -24.98 -7.38
CA GLN A 137 -8.23 -23.78 -6.92
C GLN A 137 -7.64 -23.31 -5.58
N ILE A 138 -7.40 -22.03 -5.46
CA ILE A 138 -6.89 -21.42 -4.23
C ILE A 138 -7.79 -20.24 -3.85
N LYS A 139 -8.17 -20.15 -2.56
CA LYS A 139 -8.86 -18.99 -2.01
C LYS A 139 -7.83 -18.00 -1.46
N TYR A 140 -7.80 -16.80 -1.99
CA TYR A 140 -6.92 -15.72 -1.52
C TYR A 140 -7.50 -14.35 -1.82
N ALA A 141 -6.90 -13.31 -1.27
CA ALA A 141 -7.13 -11.91 -1.62
C ALA A 141 -5.81 -11.25 -2.04
N VAL A 142 -5.91 -10.21 -2.86
CA VAL A 142 -4.76 -9.33 -3.16
C VAL A 142 -4.51 -8.44 -1.95
N TRP A 143 -3.26 -8.33 -1.52
CA TRP A 143 -2.82 -7.52 -0.38
C TRP A 143 -1.68 -6.61 -0.84
N ALA A 144 -1.87 -5.28 -0.70
CA ALA A 144 -1.01 -4.24 -1.25
C ALA A 144 -0.38 -3.37 -0.15
N PRO A 145 0.64 -3.86 0.57
CA PRO A 145 1.35 -3.08 1.56
C PRO A 145 2.30 -2.07 0.91
N THR A 146 2.34 -0.87 1.47
CA THR A 146 3.30 0.18 1.12
C THR A 146 4.03 0.62 2.38
N ILE A 147 5.35 0.47 2.39
CA ILE A 147 6.19 0.86 3.51
C ILE A 147 6.54 2.33 3.36
N MET A 148 6.05 3.13 4.30
CA MET A 148 6.20 4.58 4.30
C MET A 148 7.48 5.01 5.03
N THR A 149 8.03 6.15 4.66
CA THR A 149 9.18 6.74 5.35
C THR A 149 8.87 7.01 6.83
N LYS A 150 9.88 6.98 7.69
CA LYS A 150 9.74 7.03 9.15
C LYS A 150 9.27 8.38 9.67
N ASN A 151 8.73 8.38 10.90
CA ASN A 151 8.31 9.55 11.68
C ASN A 151 7.10 10.31 11.11
N GLY A 152 6.30 9.67 10.28
CA GLY A 152 5.00 10.19 9.86
C GLY A 152 3.85 9.50 10.57
N ARG A 153 2.64 9.74 10.11
CA ARG A 153 1.44 9.10 10.64
C ARG A 153 0.47 8.65 9.57
N GLY A 154 -0.14 7.50 9.80
CA GLY A 154 -1.27 7.01 9.02
C GLY A 154 -2.58 7.62 9.51
N ILE A 155 -3.52 7.86 8.60
CA ILE A 155 -4.87 8.38 8.86
C ILE A 155 -5.86 7.48 8.14
N ILE A 156 -6.76 6.84 8.90
CA ILE A 156 -7.88 6.05 8.37
C ILE A 156 -9.19 6.74 8.75
N PRO A 157 -10.10 7.01 7.79
CA PRO A 157 -11.43 7.49 8.11
C PRO A 157 -12.27 6.37 8.71
N GLN A 158 -13.18 6.75 9.59
CA GLN A 158 -14.26 5.89 10.07
C GLN A 158 -15.58 6.36 9.47
N GLU A 159 -16.61 5.49 9.49
CA GLU A 159 -17.99 5.92 9.24
C GLU A 159 -18.30 7.14 10.09
N PRO A 160 -18.95 8.17 9.54
CA PRO A 160 -19.22 9.41 10.25
C PRO A 160 -19.88 9.17 11.60
N PHE A 161 -19.52 9.97 12.58
CA PHE A 161 -20.21 9.96 13.86
C PHE A 161 -21.69 10.30 13.65
N GLN A 162 -22.57 9.52 14.27
CA GLN A 162 -24.02 9.72 14.27
C GLN A 162 -24.52 9.64 15.71
N GLU A 163 -25.55 10.40 16.01
CA GLU A 163 -26.23 10.31 17.31
C GLU A 163 -27.01 8.98 17.41
N TRP A 164 -27.30 8.56 18.64
CA TRP A 164 -27.99 7.30 18.90
C TRP A 164 -29.37 7.22 18.22
N GLU A 165 -30.08 8.33 18.14
CA GLU A 165 -31.40 8.45 17.52
C GLU A 165 -31.38 8.19 16.00
N ASP A 166 -30.25 8.45 15.35
CA ASP A 166 -30.10 8.33 13.90
C ASP A 166 -29.65 6.94 13.45
N ASN A 167 -28.93 6.20 14.30
CA ASN A 167 -28.41 4.88 13.94
C ASN A 167 -28.20 3.95 15.15
N LEU A 168 -29.02 2.90 15.22
CA LEU A 168 -28.99 1.91 16.32
C LEU A 168 -28.00 0.76 16.06
N LEU A 169 -27.54 0.56 14.81
CA LEU A 169 -26.73 -0.61 14.46
C LEU A 169 -25.23 -0.27 14.43
N PRO A 170 -24.36 -1.24 14.75
CA PRO A 170 -22.91 -1.02 14.67
C PRO A 170 -22.48 -0.82 13.22
N VAL A 171 -21.66 0.22 12.97
CA VAL A 171 -21.20 0.61 11.62
C VAL A 171 -19.67 0.70 11.49
N ARG A 172 -18.93 0.64 12.61
CA ARG A 172 -17.47 0.82 12.67
C ARG A 172 -16.75 -0.45 13.08
N PRO A 173 -16.67 -1.48 12.21
CA PRO A 173 -15.89 -2.67 12.53
C PRO A 173 -14.39 -2.31 12.57
N MET A 174 -13.76 -2.69 13.67
CA MET A 174 -12.35 -2.47 13.95
C MET A 174 -11.74 -3.75 14.50
N VAL A 175 -10.59 -4.15 13.98
CA VAL A 175 -9.88 -5.37 14.36
C VAL A 175 -8.51 -5.01 14.91
N LEU A 176 -8.18 -5.57 16.06
CA LEU A 176 -6.88 -5.41 16.72
C LEU A 176 -6.15 -6.75 16.78
N TRP A 177 -4.87 -6.74 16.50
CA TRP A 177 -3.99 -7.90 16.64
C TRP A 177 -3.63 -8.11 18.11
N SER A 178 -3.24 -9.33 18.48
CA SER A 178 -2.93 -9.72 19.86
C SER A 178 -1.81 -8.89 20.53
N TYR A 179 -0.97 -8.26 19.73
CA TYR A 179 0.12 -7.40 20.18
C TYR A 179 -0.20 -5.90 20.15
N THR A 180 -1.41 -5.54 19.68
CA THR A 180 -1.84 -4.13 19.67
C THR A 180 -2.24 -3.70 21.08
N ARG A 181 -1.71 -2.58 21.51
CA ARG A 181 -2.03 -1.94 22.79
C ARG A 181 -2.83 -0.68 22.53
N MET A 182 -4.07 -0.64 23.00
CA MET A 182 -4.95 0.52 22.81
C MET A 182 -4.50 1.76 23.58
N ASP A 183 -3.69 1.57 24.63
CA ASP A 183 -3.11 2.64 25.46
C ASP A 183 -1.75 3.14 24.94
N ASP A 184 -1.25 2.63 23.81
CA ASP A 184 0.00 3.10 23.21
C ASP A 184 -0.16 4.57 22.76
N PRO A 185 0.75 5.47 23.16
CA PRO A 185 0.62 6.91 22.92
C PRO A 185 0.70 7.32 21.44
N ARG A 186 1.08 6.41 20.55
CA ARG A 186 1.09 6.67 19.10
C ARG A 186 -0.31 6.67 18.48
N TRP A 187 -1.32 6.13 19.17
CA TRP A 187 -2.69 6.15 18.71
C TRP A 187 -3.37 7.49 19.02
N ILE A 188 -4.13 7.98 18.03
CA ILE A 188 -5.12 9.04 18.23
C ILE A 188 -6.48 8.46 17.81
N TRP A 189 -7.30 8.19 18.80
CA TRP A 189 -8.66 7.65 18.66
C TRP A 189 -9.65 8.81 18.55
N GLY A 190 -10.02 9.16 17.33
CA GLY A 190 -10.99 10.24 17.09
C GLY A 190 -12.38 9.71 16.76
N ASN A 191 -13.35 10.64 16.67
CA ASN A 191 -14.74 10.32 16.31
C ASN A 191 -14.89 9.96 14.83
N ASN A 192 -14.09 10.57 13.94
CA ASN A 192 -14.20 10.37 12.49
C ASN A 192 -12.94 9.76 11.88
N PHE A 193 -11.83 9.77 12.60
CA PHE A 193 -10.55 9.25 12.10
C PHE A 193 -9.81 8.50 13.21
N VAL A 194 -9.12 7.44 12.82
CA VAL A 194 -8.08 6.81 13.62
C VAL A 194 -6.74 7.21 13.02
N GLN A 195 -5.81 7.64 13.86
CA GLN A 195 -4.46 7.96 13.45
C GLN A 195 -3.44 7.10 14.22
N LEU A 196 -2.36 6.74 13.55
CA LEU A 196 -1.25 5.99 14.15
C LEU A 196 0.07 6.63 13.74
N HIS A 197 0.85 7.09 14.70
CA HIS A 197 2.19 7.60 14.48
C HIS A 197 3.21 6.47 14.34
N GLN A 198 4.15 6.62 13.41
CA GLN A 198 5.38 5.85 13.43
C GLN A 198 6.39 6.58 14.34
N ASP A 199 6.98 5.85 15.28
CA ASP A 199 7.99 6.37 16.20
C ASP A 199 9.20 5.41 16.27
N THR A 200 10.36 5.90 15.85
CA THR A 200 11.61 5.14 15.86
C THR A 200 12.15 4.84 17.26
N LYS A 201 11.62 5.50 18.30
CA LYS A 201 11.99 5.30 19.70
C LYS A 201 11.09 4.29 20.42
N SER A 202 9.98 3.91 19.81
CA SER A 202 9.08 2.90 20.37
C SER A 202 9.76 1.52 20.36
N ASP A 203 9.42 0.69 21.31
CA ASP A 203 9.87 -0.73 21.41
C ASP A 203 8.76 -1.72 21.05
N SER A 204 7.58 -1.24 20.68
CA SER A 204 6.40 -2.07 20.48
C SER A 204 5.85 -2.01 19.04
N ARG A 205 5.17 -3.08 18.66
CA ARG A 205 4.42 -3.19 17.42
C ARG A 205 2.99 -2.80 17.64
N GLN A 206 2.38 -2.16 16.64
CA GLN A 206 0.95 -1.85 16.62
C GLN A 206 0.38 -2.26 15.27
N LYS A 207 -0.82 -2.82 15.26
CA LYS A 207 -1.57 -3.11 14.03
C LYS A 207 -3.06 -2.92 14.27
N ILE A 208 -3.74 -2.35 13.29
CA ILE A 208 -5.18 -2.17 13.24
C ILE A 208 -5.70 -2.50 11.84
N GLY A 209 -6.86 -3.10 11.77
CA GLY A 209 -7.61 -3.29 10.53
C GLY A 209 -9.03 -2.75 10.64
N LEU A 210 -9.55 -2.21 9.55
CA LEU A 210 -10.92 -1.68 9.45
C LEU A 210 -11.60 -2.17 8.17
N LEU A 211 -12.93 -2.31 8.24
CA LEU A 211 -13.76 -2.34 7.03
C LEU A 211 -14.05 -0.91 6.62
N ASN A 212 -13.19 -0.35 5.79
CA ASN A 212 -13.24 1.05 5.36
C ASN A 212 -14.08 1.19 4.08
N LYS A 213 -15.32 1.67 4.23
CA LYS A 213 -16.24 1.91 3.11
C LYS A 213 -16.05 3.28 2.47
N LEU A 214 -15.27 4.17 3.10
CA LEU A 214 -14.97 5.51 2.57
C LEU A 214 -13.88 5.48 1.50
N CYS A 215 -13.24 4.31 1.31
CA CYS A 215 -12.36 4.02 0.18
C CYS A 215 -11.13 4.92 0.07
N TRP A 216 -10.55 5.29 1.21
CA TRP A 216 -9.27 5.99 1.26
C TRP A 216 -8.52 5.76 2.57
N CYS A 217 -7.22 5.85 2.50
CA CYS A 217 -6.34 6.03 3.64
C CYS A 217 -5.20 6.95 3.24
N ALA A 218 -4.55 7.57 4.22
CA ALA A 218 -3.50 8.53 3.96
C ALA A 218 -2.31 8.35 4.90
N TYR A 219 -1.15 8.84 4.46
CA TYR A 219 0.04 8.97 5.28
C TYR A 219 0.57 10.40 5.19
N TYR A 220 0.73 11.05 6.33
CA TYR A 220 1.23 12.41 6.43
C TYR A 220 2.63 12.47 7.03
N ILE A 221 3.50 13.25 6.40
CA ILE A 221 4.84 13.53 6.91
C ILE A 221 5.38 14.86 6.36
N ASP A 222 5.86 15.74 7.24
CA ASP A 222 6.61 16.98 6.91
C ASP A 222 5.96 17.80 5.78
N GLY A 223 4.68 18.10 5.87
CA GLY A 223 3.96 18.89 4.88
C GLY A 223 3.58 18.14 3.60
N TYR A 224 3.78 16.82 3.53
CA TYR A 224 3.36 15.96 2.42
C TYR A 224 2.30 14.99 2.88
N VAL A 225 1.29 14.75 2.05
CA VAL A 225 0.32 13.70 2.25
C VAL A 225 0.26 12.77 1.04
N PHE A 226 0.43 11.47 1.30
CA PHE A 226 0.19 10.39 0.35
C PHE A 226 -1.20 9.83 0.61
N ILE A 227 -2.00 9.66 -0.43
CA ILE A 227 -3.37 9.15 -0.35
C ILE A 227 -3.49 7.94 -1.26
N LYS A 228 -4.01 6.84 -0.72
CA LYS A 228 -4.51 5.70 -1.48
C LYS A 228 -6.03 5.79 -1.57
N ARG A 229 -6.55 5.67 -2.80
CA ARG A 229 -7.97 5.44 -3.09
C ARG A 229 -8.11 4.03 -3.64
N TYR A 230 -9.12 3.31 -3.22
CA TYR A 230 -9.37 1.92 -3.63
C TYR A 230 -10.87 1.61 -3.57
N ASN A 231 -11.30 0.51 -4.20
CA ASN A 231 -12.72 0.15 -4.24
C ASN A 231 -13.12 -0.70 -3.04
N PHE A 232 -14.34 -0.52 -2.60
CA PHE A 232 -15.03 -1.38 -1.64
C PHE A 232 -16.13 -2.17 -2.32
N ASN A 233 -16.13 -3.48 -2.17
CA ASN A 233 -17.22 -4.36 -2.64
C ASN A 233 -18.10 -4.76 -1.45
N ILE A 234 -19.31 -4.24 -1.38
CA ILE A 234 -20.25 -4.51 -0.29
C ILE A 234 -20.64 -5.99 -0.17
N ALA A 235 -20.60 -6.76 -1.25
CA ALA A 235 -20.85 -8.21 -1.26
C ALA A 235 -19.58 -9.04 -1.02
N GLY A 236 -18.41 -8.39 -0.94
CA GLY A 236 -17.12 -9.05 -0.77
C GLY A 236 -16.91 -9.54 0.66
N GLN A 237 -16.23 -10.68 0.78
CA GLN A 237 -15.66 -11.14 2.03
C GLN A 237 -14.20 -10.74 2.07
N TYR A 238 -13.78 -10.00 3.09
CA TYR A 238 -12.39 -9.58 3.24
C TYR A 238 -11.65 -10.47 4.24
N PRO A 239 -10.32 -10.58 4.16
CA PRO A 239 -9.52 -11.28 5.16
C PRO A 239 -9.59 -10.60 6.53
N ASP A 240 -8.96 -11.19 7.54
CA ASP A 240 -8.70 -10.61 8.85
C ASP A 240 -9.93 -9.99 9.50
N TYR A 241 -11.03 -10.80 9.60
CA TYR A 241 -12.34 -10.37 10.11
C TYR A 241 -12.96 -9.19 9.37
N GLN A 242 -12.87 -9.18 8.05
CA GLN A 242 -13.43 -8.16 7.14
C GLN A 242 -12.60 -6.88 7.01
N CYS A 243 -11.29 -6.95 7.14
CA CYS A 243 -10.43 -5.79 6.92
C CYS A 243 -10.09 -5.60 5.43
N ASN A 244 -10.33 -4.41 4.91
CA ASN A 244 -9.85 -3.98 3.59
C ASN A 244 -8.78 -2.89 3.68
N THR A 245 -8.52 -2.38 4.88
CA THR A 245 -7.48 -1.39 5.17
C THR A 245 -6.82 -1.75 6.48
N GLU A 246 -5.49 -1.80 6.48
CA GLU A 246 -4.72 -2.10 7.68
C GLU A 246 -3.54 -1.16 7.81
N PHE A 247 -3.18 -0.81 9.03
CA PHE A 247 -1.94 -0.14 9.38
C PHE A 247 -1.13 -1.00 10.32
N TYR A 248 0.14 -1.15 9.97
CA TYR A 248 1.13 -1.77 10.84
C TYR A 248 2.29 -0.81 11.09
N THR A 249 2.81 -0.79 12.30
CA THR A 249 4.05 -0.08 12.61
C THR A 249 4.87 -0.77 13.68
N ASP A 250 6.17 -0.63 13.54
CA ASP A 250 7.17 -0.93 14.57
C ASP A 250 8.23 0.20 14.59
N PRO A 251 9.32 0.11 15.38
CA PRO A 251 10.36 1.14 15.38
C PRO A 251 11.02 1.41 14.03
N ASN A 252 10.94 0.47 13.09
CA ASN A 252 11.67 0.52 11.83
C ASN A 252 10.82 0.90 10.64
N ILE A 253 9.51 0.57 10.65
CA ILE A 253 8.62 0.70 9.50
C ILE A 253 7.23 1.20 9.88
N PHE A 254 6.54 1.72 8.89
CA PHE A 254 5.09 1.91 8.87
C PHE A 254 4.54 1.34 7.56
N GLU A 255 3.55 0.45 7.65
CA GLU A 255 2.88 -0.12 6.47
C GLU A 255 1.47 0.44 6.35
N LEU A 256 1.18 0.98 5.17
CA LEU A 256 -0.14 1.43 4.71
C LEU A 256 -0.67 0.36 3.76
N GLU A 257 -1.64 -0.43 4.22
CA GLU A 257 -2.04 -1.65 3.56
C GLU A 257 -3.50 -1.57 3.07
N THR A 258 -3.76 -2.08 1.88
CA THR A 258 -5.12 -2.28 1.36
C THR A 258 -5.29 -3.71 0.88
N LEU A 259 -6.52 -4.23 0.99
CA LEU A 259 -6.82 -5.62 0.66
C LEU A 259 -8.06 -5.69 -0.25
N GLY A 260 -7.97 -6.53 -1.28
CA GLY A 260 -9.12 -6.93 -2.07
C GLY A 260 -9.96 -8.00 -1.34
N PRO A 261 -11.16 -8.33 -1.85
CA PRO A 261 -11.97 -9.40 -1.29
C PRO A 261 -11.38 -10.79 -1.55
N LEU A 262 -11.62 -11.72 -0.61
CA LEU A 262 -11.30 -13.14 -0.75
C LEU A 262 -12.13 -13.78 -1.86
N GLN A 263 -11.48 -14.44 -2.79
CA GLN A 263 -12.14 -15.18 -3.87
C GLN A 263 -11.46 -16.53 -4.11
N ILE A 264 -12.22 -17.50 -4.61
CA ILE A 264 -11.67 -18.77 -5.10
C ILE A 264 -11.25 -18.54 -6.55
N VAL A 265 -10.00 -18.86 -6.85
CA VAL A 265 -9.38 -18.62 -8.15
C VAL A 265 -8.92 -19.95 -8.78
N ASP A 266 -9.46 -20.23 -9.95
CA ASP A 266 -9.07 -21.41 -10.75
C ASP A 266 -7.63 -21.29 -11.28
N PRO A 267 -6.97 -22.43 -11.57
CA PRO A 267 -5.69 -22.44 -12.28
C PRO A 267 -5.75 -21.63 -13.58
N GLY A 268 -4.76 -20.78 -13.79
CA GLY A 268 -4.65 -19.90 -14.97
C GLY A 268 -5.36 -18.55 -14.82
N ASN A 269 -6.30 -18.40 -13.89
CA ASN A 269 -7.00 -17.14 -13.60
C ASN A 269 -6.22 -16.26 -12.62
N TYR A 270 -6.72 -15.03 -12.38
CA TYR A 270 -6.13 -14.07 -11.47
C TYR A 270 -7.18 -13.27 -10.70
N LEU A 271 -6.75 -12.69 -9.58
CA LEU A 271 -7.45 -11.59 -8.91
C LEU A 271 -6.76 -10.26 -9.20
N GLU A 272 -7.55 -9.21 -9.20
CA GLU A 272 -7.10 -7.84 -9.39
C GLU A 272 -7.55 -6.97 -8.21
N HIS A 273 -6.67 -6.07 -7.78
CA HIS A 273 -6.95 -4.99 -6.85
C HIS A 273 -6.38 -3.70 -7.43
N LYS A 274 -7.13 -2.60 -7.35
CA LYS A 274 -6.73 -1.33 -7.91
C LYS A 274 -6.61 -0.27 -6.83
N GLU A 275 -5.60 0.57 -6.97
CA GLU A 275 -5.41 1.77 -6.19
C GLU A 275 -5.16 2.96 -7.10
N ASN A 276 -5.72 4.13 -6.76
CA ASN A 276 -5.28 5.41 -7.27
C ASN A 276 -4.49 6.11 -6.17
N TRP A 277 -3.26 6.43 -6.46
CA TRP A 277 -2.36 7.16 -5.56
C TRP A 277 -2.32 8.64 -5.89
N TYR A 278 -2.23 9.45 -4.84
CA TYR A 278 -2.12 10.90 -4.97
C TYR A 278 -1.12 11.44 -3.97
N LEU A 279 -0.44 12.52 -4.35
CA LEU A 279 0.41 13.31 -3.47
C LEU A 279 -0.07 14.75 -3.45
N PHE A 280 -0.11 15.32 -2.25
CA PHE A 280 -0.39 16.74 -2.04
C PHE A 280 0.59 17.33 -1.02
N LYS A 281 0.68 18.65 -1.02
CA LYS A 281 1.33 19.43 0.04
C LYS A 281 0.26 20.10 0.87
N THR A 282 0.32 19.89 2.19
CA THR A 282 -0.61 20.50 3.14
C THR A 282 -0.01 20.39 4.55
N GLU A 283 -0.39 21.31 5.43
CA GLU A 283 -0.02 21.24 6.84
C GLU A 283 -1.16 20.59 7.63
N LEU A 284 -0.81 19.58 8.43
CA LEU A 284 -1.74 18.86 9.30
C LEU A 284 -1.12 18.72 10.69
N ASP A 285 -1.78 19.27 11.70
CA ASP A 285 -1.61 18.83 13.07
C ASP A 285 -2.44 17.57 13.37
N ASP A 286 -2.40 17.09 14.59
CA ASP A 286 -3.05 15.84 15.00
C ASP A 286 -4.57 15.96 15.21
N SER A 287 -5.14 17.17 15.08
CA SER A 287 -6.56 17.41 15.34
C SER A 287 -7.46 16.93 14.19
N GLU A 288 -8.67 16.50 14.53
CA GLU A 288 -9.70 16.21 13.53
C GLU A 288 -10.09 17.45 12.72
N GLU A 289 -10.01 18.62 13.33
CA GLU A 289 -10.29 19.90 12.67
C GLU A 289 -9.31 20.18 11.53
N ALA A 290 -8.01 19.91 11.72
CA ALA A 290 -7.02 20.03 10.67
C ALA A 290 -7.28 19.04 9.53
N ILE A 291 -7.65 17.80 9.86
CA ILE A 291 -8.01 16.79 8.85
C ILE A 291 -9.24 17.25 8.06
N LYS A 292 -10.31 17.68 8.74
CA LYS A 292 -11.54 18.17 8.09
C LYS A 292 -11.28 19.39 7.21
N LYS A 293 -10.46 20.33 7.67
CA LYS A 293 -10.20 21.59 6.98
C LYS A 293 -9.20 21.42 5.82
N ASN A 294 -8.14 20.63 6.00
CA ASN A 294 -7.00 20.64 5.10
C ASN A 294 -6.87 19.34 4.30
N LEU A 295 -7.29 18.16 4.84
CA LEU A 295 -7.17 16.89 4.14
C LEU A 295 -8.45 16.51 3.37
N LEU A 296 -9.64 16.63 3.97
CA LEU A 296 -10.87 16.22 3.28
C LEU A 296 -11.09 16.95 1.94
N PRO A 297 -10.84 18.26 1.80
CA PRO A 297 -10.93 18.93 0.50
C PRO A 297 -9.94 18.41 -0.54
N LEU A 298 -8.83 17.78 -0.13
CA LEU A 298 -7.90 17.10 -1.03
C LEU A 298 -8.44 15.72 -1.44
N ILE A 299 -9.05 14.98 -0.50
CA ILE A 299 -9.72 13.70 -0.78
C ILE A 299 -10.83 13.90 -1.82
N GLU A 300 -11.62 14.97 -1.74
CA GLU A 300 -12.68 15.30 -2.71
C GLU A 300 -12.16 15.54 -4.13
N LYS A 301 -10.88 15.90 -4.27
CA LYS A 301 -10.21 16.05 -5.59
C LYS A 301 -9.67 14.73 -6.14
N THR A 302 -9.80 13.64 -5.40
CA THR A 302 -9.31 12.31 -5.78
C THR A 302 -10.45 11.39 -6.18
N ALA A 303 -10.18 10.44 -7.07
CA ALA A 303 -11.15 9.44 -7.50
C ALA A 303 -10.76 8.04 -7.03
N VAL A 304 -11.74 7.21 -6.71
CA VAL A 304 -11.53 5.76 -6.61
C VAL A 304 -11.22 5.20 -8.00
N PRO A 305 -10.50 4.07 -8.10
CA PRO A 305 -10.28 3.40 -9.39
C PRO A 305 -11.61 2.95 -10.03
N ASP A 306 -11.64 2.90 -11.34
CA ASP A 306 -12.77 2.34 -12.12
C ASP A 306 -12.84 0.81 -12.03
#